data_137dc7e4b4ea255ece814cebdda46e8e
#
_entry.id   137dc7e4b4ea255ece814cebdda46e8e
#
_cell.length_a   1.000
_cell.length_b   1.000
_cell.length_c   1.000
_cell.angle_alpha   90.00
_cell.angle_beta   90.00
_cell.angle_gamma   90.00
#
_symmetry.space_group_name_H-M   'P 1'
#
loop_
_entity.id
_entity.type
_entity.pdbx_description
1 polymer ?
#
loop_
_entity_poly.entity_id
_entity_poly.type
_entity_poly.pdbx_seq_one_letter_code
_entity_poly.pdbx_strand_id
1 'polypeptide(L)'
;LSQNNGLAKPHGGKLVNRISKKDHSGMFSISISEDLANDVENIADGIFSPLEGFLGQQDLETVITRGRLTNDLPWTIPIVLDVDESTAKKMKDAHDVLLKNPQSEGFAILSIEETYSFDKEKTVKGVFGTTDMKHPGVARIMAMKNILVGGKIDFIKRPQESMIRKYRKTPTQTREEFQKAGWKTIVAFQTRNPPHVAHEMLQKTSLTTRDGLFVNPLIGKKKSGDFVDEVIVKCYEALIEHYYPKNRCSLGTLHTEMRYAGPKEAIHHGIMRQNYGCTHIIIGRDHAGVSNYYDPFAAQKIFDDYPDLEITPIFFPEFFYCKKCLNFTNDRVCPHDVTSREQLSGTKLRNMILEGQSPSVYI
;
A
#
# COMPACT_ATOMS: atom_id res chain seq x y z
N LEU A 1 -22.08 -3.20 23.35
CA LEU A 1 -22.12 -1.91 22.64
C LEU A 1 -20.68 -1.47 22.41
N SER A 2 -20.08 -1.80 21.24
CA SER A 2 -18.78 -1.26 20.84
C SER A 2 -18.95 0.25 20.70
N GLN A 3 -18.28 1.01 21.57
CA GLN A 3 -18.15 2.46 21.40
C GLN A 3 -17.49 2.68 20.02
N ASN A 4 -18.23 3.25 19.10
CA ASN A 4 -17.73 3.65 17.80
C ASN A 4 -16.85 4.89 18.07
N ASN A 5 -15.55 4.65 18.28
CA ASN A 5 -14.57 5.68 18.66
C ASN A 5 -14.22 6.66 17.52
N GLY A 6 -15.02 6.69 16.47
CA GLY A 6 -14.83 7.58 15.32
C GLY A 6 -13.86 7.05 14.26
N LEU A 7 -13.02 6.06 14.55
CA LEU A 7 -12.12 5.45 13.57
C LEU A 7 -12.89 4.50 12.63
N ALA A 8 -12.44 4.36 11.37
CA ALA A 8 -12.98 3.35 10.47
C ALA A 8 -12.84 1.95 11.10
N LYS A 9 -13.88 1.10 10.98
CA LYS A 9 -13.78 -0.27 11.44
C LYS A 9 -12.76 -1.02 10.58
N PRO A 10 -12.03 -2.00 11.15
CA PRO A 10 -11.17 -2.85 10.34
C PRO A 10 -11.95 -3.51 9.21
N HIS A 11 -11.32 -3.68 8.07
CA HIS A 11 -11.93 -4.40 6.95
C HIS A 11 -12.22 -5.85 7.35
N GLY A 12 -13.44 -6.31 7.10
CA GLY A 12 -13.92 -7.60 7.63
C GLY A 12 -14.31 -7.58 9.11
N GLY A 13 -14.38 -6.40 9.75
CA GLY A 13 -14.91 -6.18 11.10
C GLY A 13 -13.91 -6.33 12.25
N LYS A 14 -12.77 -7.01 12.05
CA LYS A 14 -11.72 -7.18 13.05
C LYS A 14 -10.32 -7.17 12.41
N LEU A 15 -9.33 -6.73 13.18
CA LEU A 15 -7.94 -6.89 12.78
C LEU A 15 -7.51 -8.35 12.94
N VAL A 16 -6.86 -8.86 11.92
CA VAL A 16 -6.14 -10.14 11.98
C VAL A 16 -4.88 -9.92 12.82
N ASN A 17 -4.56 -10.92 13.65
CA ASN A 17 -3.31 -11.00 14.39
C ASN A 17 -2.81 -12.44 14.30
N ARG A 18 -1.72 -12.64 13.57
CA ARG A 18 -1.11 -13.95 13.35
C ARG A 18 0.27 -14.09 14.01
N ILE A 19 0.55 -13.27 15.03
CA ILE A 19 1.77 -13.40 15.83
C ILE A 19 1.71 -14.69 16.66
N SER A 20 2.74 -15.51 16.58
CA SER A 20 2.78 -16.84 17.18
C SER A 20 4.12 -17.09 17.87
N LYS A 21 4.14 -18.05 18.79
CA LYS A 21 5.34 -18.61 19.43
C LYS A 21 5.50 -20.10 19.14
N LYS A 22 4.93 -20.59 18.03
CA LYS A 22 5.05 -21.99 17.63
C LYS A 22 6.52 -22.39 17.48
N ASP A 23 6.85 -23.59 17.95
CA ASP A 23 8.14 -24.22 17.65
C ASP A 23 8.20 -24.60 16.17
N HIS A 24 9.36 -24.40 15.56
CA HIS A 24 9.63 -24.64 14.15
C HIS A 24 10.85 -25.53 13.92
N SER A 25 11.35 -26.17 14.99
CA SER A 25 12.52 -27.04 14.94
C SER A 25 12.27 -28.21 14.00
N GLY A 26 13.19 -28.45 13.06
CA GLY A 26 13.12 -29.58 12.14
C GLY A 26 12.10 -29.48 11.01
N MET A 27 11.36 -28.35 10.88
CA MET A 27 10.39 -28.19 9.81
C MET A 27 11.05 -28.09 8.43
N PHE A 28 10.40 -28.66 7.42
CA PHE A 28 10.73 -28.38 6.02
C PHE A 28 10.65 -26.88 5.78
N SER A 29 11.61 -26.31 5.06
CA SER A 29 11.69 -24.87 4.88
C SER A 29 11.87 -24.46 3.43
N ILE A 30 11.31 -23.32 3.06
CA ILE A 30 11.53 -22.66 1.78
C ILE A 30 11.96 -21.21 1.98
N SER A 31 12.78 -20.69 1.07
CA SER A 31 13.12 -19.28 1.05
C SER A 31 12.15 -18.53 0.15
N ILE A 32 11.71 -17.35 0.60
CA ILE A 32 10.84 -16.45 -0.16
C ILE A 32 11.52 -15.12 -0.38
N SER A 33 11.01 -14.32 -1.32
CA SER A 33 11.53 -12.98 -1.60
C SER A 33 11.24 -12.01 -0.45
N GLU A 34 11.95 -10.88 -0.43
CA GLU A 34 11.70 -9.81 0.53
C GLU A 34 10.28 -9.23 0.40
N ASP A 35 9.78 -9.11 -0.82
CA ASP A 35 8.42 -8.61 -1.08
C ASP A 35 7.36 -9.54 -0.47
N LEU A 36 7.52 -10.86 -0.64
CA LEU A 36 6.64 -11.84 0.00
C LEU A 36 6.81 -11.88 1.52
N ALA A 37 8.02 -11.68 2.03
CA ALA A 37 8.25 -11.57 3.48
C ALA A 37 7.54 -10.35 4.09
N ASN A 38 7.52 -9.22 3.38
CA ASN A 38 6.76 -8.05 3.76
C ASN A 38 5.25 -8.31 3.72
N ASP A 39 4.75 -9.03 2.69
CA ASP A 39 3.33 -9.40 2.62
C ASP A 39 2.92 -10.32 3.80
N VAL A 40 3.76 -11.29 4.15
CA VAL A 40 3.55 -12.15 5.34
C VAL A 40 3.48 -11.32 6.63
N GLU A 41 4.38 -10.37 6.81
CA GLU A 41 4.35 -9.47 7.97
C GLU A 41 3.11 -8.57 7.97
N ASN A 42 2.68 -8.09 6.79
CA ASN A 42 1.45 -7.29 6.65
C ASN A 42 0.18 -8.09 6.98
N ILE A 43 0.14 -9.37 6.62
CA ILE A 43 -0.95 -10.27 7.04
C ILE A 43 -0.92 -10.43 8.56
N ALA A 44 0.25 -10.75 9.12
CA ALA A 44 0.40 -11.03 10.55
C ALA A 44 0.03 -9.86 11.44
N ASP A 45 0.39 -8.65 11.04
CA ASP A 45 0.11 -7.41 11.76
C ASP A 45 -1.33 -6.89 11.54
N GLY A 46 -2.09 -7.52 10.65
CA GLY A 46 -3.46 -7.13 10.32
C GLY A 46 -3.58 -5.96 9.35
N ILE A 47 -2.49 -5.55 8.70
CA ILE A 47 -2.52 -4.53 7.64
C ILE A 47 -3.34 -5.05 6.46
N PHE A 48 -3.22 -6.35 6.17
CA PHE A 48 -3.97 -7.06 5.12
C PHE A 48 -5.23 -7.75 5.65
N SER A 49 -5.78 -7.33 6.80
CA SER A 49 -7.08 -7.87 7.23
C SER A 49 -8.11 -7.73 6.09
N PRO A 50 -8.93 -8.77 5.82
CA PRO A 50 -9.16 -9.94 6.66
C PRO A 50 -8.30 -11.16 6.36
N LEU A 51 -7.27 -11.06 5.52
CA LEU A 51 -6.45 -12.21 5.15
C LEU A 51 -5.68 -12.77 6.37
N GLU A 52 -5.73 -14.10 6.51
CA GLU A 52 -4.96 -14.85 7.52
C GLU A 52 -3.73 -15.56 6.92
N GLY A 53 -3.56 -15.48 5.58
CA GLY A 53 -2.48 -16.12 4.85
C GLY A 53 -2.56 -15.86 3.35
N PHE A 54 -1.96 -16.74 2.56
CA PHE A 54 -2.00 -16.67 1.11
C PHE A 54 -3.33 -17.21 0.58
N LEU A 55 -3.84 -16.57 -0.49
CA LEU A 55 -5.13 -16.90 -1.07
C LEU A 55 -5.19 -18.35 -1.59
N GLY A 56 -6.31 -19.01 -1.33
CA GLY A 56 -6.70 -20.24 -1.98
C GLY A 56 -7.24 -20.00 -3.39
N GLN A 57 -7.46 -21.11 -4.13
CA GLN A 57 -7.89 -21.05 -5.53
C GLN A 57 -9.19 -20.29 -5.71
N GLN A 58 -10.17 -20.53 -4.83
CA GLN A 58 -11.49 -19.93 -4.94
C GLN A 58 -11.46 -18.42 -4.69
N ASP A 59 -10.71 -17.98 -3.66
CA ASP A 59 -10.50 -16.55 -3.39
C ASP A 59 -9.73 -15.88 -4.52
N LEU A 60 -8.66 -16.51 -5.05
CA LEU A 60 -7.95 -15.98 -6.20
C LEU A 60 -8.90 -15.74 -7.39
N GLU A 61 -9.74 -16.73 -7.72
CA GLU A 61 -10.67 -16.62 -8.82
C GLU A 61 -11.66 -15.46 -8.65
N THR A 62 -12.22 -15.30 -7.46
CA THR A 62 -13.17 -14.20 -7.18
C THR A 62 -12.49 -12.84 -7.11
N VAL A 63 -11.26 -12.77 -6.61
CA VAL A 63 -10.44 -11.53 -6.59
C VAL A 63 -10.14 -11.05 -8.02
N ILE A 64 -9.71 -11.94 -8.91
CA ILE A 64 -9.38 -11.52 -10.29
C ILE A 64 -10.61 -11.19 -11.13
N THR A 65 -11.75 -11.83 -10.86
CA THR A 65 -12.99 -11.66 -11.67
C THR A 65 -13.90 -10.57 -11.11
N ARG A 66 -14.04 -10.47 -9.80
CA ARG A 66 -15.00 -9.60 -9.12
C ARG A 66 -14.35 -8.51 -8.25
N GLY A 67 -13.04 -8.60 -7.97
CA GLY A 67 -12.36 -7.72 -7.01
C GLY A 67 -12.81 -7.95 -5.56
N ARG A 68 -13.27 -9.16 -5.23
CA ARG A 68 -13.81 -9.53 -3.91
C ARG A 68 -13.36 -10.91 -3.50
N LEU A 69 -13.23 -11.16 -2.20
CA LEU A 69 -13.07 -12.50 -1.64
C LEU A 69 -14.37 -13.33 -1.78
N THR A 70 -14.30 -14.62 -1.50
CA THR A 70 -15.46 -15.51 -1.53
C THR A 70 -16.57 -15.12 -0.56
N ASN A 71 -16.24 -14.46 0.55
CA ASN A 71 -17.17 -13.91 1.52
C ASN A 71 -17.71 -12.52 1.15
N ASP A 72 -17.53 -12.10 -0.10
CA ASP A 72 -17.96 -10.84 -0.72
C ASP A 72 -17.30 -9.56 -0.18
N LEU A 73 -16.28 -9.67 0.65
CA LEU A 73 -15.50 -8.49 1.07
C LEU A 73 -14.63 -7.95 -0.08
N PRO A 74 -14.58 -6.63 -0.31
CA PRO A 74 -13.68 -6.00 -1.27
C PRO A 74 -12.22 -6.46 -1.09
N TRP A 75 -11.62 -6.98 -2.16
CA TRP A 75 -10.20 -7.34 -2.19
C TRP A 75 -9.73 -7.43 -3.64
N THR A 76 -8.82 -6.58 -4.06
CA THR A 76 -8.57 -6.36 -5.49
C THR A 76 -7.20 -6.81 -5.99
N ILE A 77 -6.29 -7.13 -5.07
CA ILE A 77 -4.92 -7.55 -5.37
C ILE A 77 -4.67 -8.96 -4.85
N PRO A 78 -4.26 -9.91 -5.69
CA PRO A 78 -3.90 -11.26 -5.24
C PRO A 78 -2.67 -11.25 -4.33
N ILE A 79 -2.77 -11.85 -3.15
CA ILE A 79 -1.65 -12.12 -2.25
C ILE A 79 -1.41 -13.62 -2.28
N VAL A 80 -0.40 -14.05 -3.01
CA VAL A 80 -0.19 -15.45 -3.37
C VAL A 80 1.30 -15.84 -3.24
N LEU A 81 1.54 -17.13 -2.97
CA LEU A 81 2.87 -17.73 -2.92
C LEU A 81 3.01 -18.73 -4.07
N ASP A 82 4.00 -18.53 -4.93
CA ASP A 82 4.30 -19.41 -6.04
C ASP A 82 5.47 -20.33 -5.77
N VAL A 83 5.35 -21.58 -6.18
CA VAL A 83 6.39 -22.61 -6.06
C VAL A 83 6.47 -23.48 -7.32
N ASP A 84 7.62 -24.11 -7.53
CA ASP A 84 7.73 -25.17 -8.54
C ASP A 84 7.04 -26.48 -8.09
N GLU A 85 6.78 -27.38 -9.06
CA GLU A 85 6.07 -28.63 -8.80
C GLU A 85 6.79 -29.53 -7.77
N SER A 86 8.13 -29.57 -7.80
CA SER A 86 8.91 -30.39 -6.88
C SER A 86 8.83 -29.86 -5.46
N THR A 87 8.84 -28.56 -5.29
CA THR A 87 8.66 -27.89 -4.00
C THR A 87 7.23 -28.06 -3.51
N ALA A 88 6.22 -27.88 -4.38
CA ALA A 88 4.82 -28.07 -4.03
C ALA A 88 4.54 -29.48 -3.48
N LYS A 89 5.13 -30.52 -4.09
CA LYS A 89 5.00 -31.88 -3.60
C LYS A 89 5.57 -32.06 -2.20
N LYS A 90 6.79 -31.57 -1.95
CA LYS A 90 7.41 -31.63 -0.63
C LYS A 90 6.63 -30.86 0.43
N MET A 91 6.11 -29.69 0.06
CA MET A 91 5.30 -28.86 0.94
C MET A 91 4.00 -29.57 1.34
N LYS A 92 3.31 -30.22 0.37
CA LYS A 92 2.07 -30.96 0.61
C LYS A 92 2.28 -32.10 1.61
N ASP A 93 3.40 -32.81 1.54
CA ASP A 93 3.75 -33.88 2.47
C ASP A 93 4.07 -33.36 3.89
N ALA A 94 4.57 -32.12 3.99
CA ALA A 94 4.99 -31.50 5.24
C ALA A 94 3.86 -30.85 6.04
N HIS A 95 2.73 -30.50 5.40
CA HIS A 95 1.60 -29.75 5.96
C HIS A 95 1.95 -28.36 6.49
N ASP A 96 2.93 -28.26 7.40
CA ASP A 96 3.47 -26.99 7.93
C ASP A 96 4.88 -26.75 7.37
N VAL A 97 5.13 -25.56 6.87
CA VAL A 97 6.39 -25.18 6.20
C VAL A 97 6.95 -23.91 6.80
N LEU A 98 8.22 -23.94 7.17
CA LEU A 98 8.94 -22.76 7.65
C LEU A 98 9.30 -21.84 6.47
N LEU A 99 8.80 -20.63 6.48
CA LEU A 99 9.18 -19.58 5.55
C LEU A 99 10.45 -18.89 6.04
N LYS A 100 11.46 -18.82 5.17
CA LYS A 100 12.72 -18.12 5.42
C LYS A 100 12.79 -16.83 4.61
N ASN A 101 13.26 -15.76 5.26
CA ASN A 101 13.53 -14.49 4.60
C ASN A 101 14.79 -14.58 3.71
N PRO A 102 15.16 -13.54 2.93
CA PRO A 102 16.37 -13.54 2.11
C PRO A 102 17.68 -13.75 2.90
N GLN A 103 17.68 -13.45 4.19
CA GLN A 103 18.81 -13.69 5.09
C GLN A 103 18.86 -15.15 5.62
N SER A 104 18.00 -16.02 5.07
CA SER A 104 17.86 -17.43 5.46
C SER A 104 17.38 -17.66 6.91
N GLU A 105 16.81 -16.65 7.54
CA GLU A 105 16.19 -16.76 8.87
C GLU A 105 14.75 -17.23 8.75
N GLY A 106 14.36 -18.25 9.53
CA GLY A 106 12.96 -18.65 9.69
C GLY A 106 12.19 -17.56 10.44
N PHE A 107 11.06 -17.11 9.88
CA PHE A 107 10.31 -16.00 10.46
C PHE A 107 8.79 -16.21 10.50
N ALA A 108 8.27 -17.16 9.71
CA ALA A 108 6.86 -17.51 9.72
C ALA A 108 6.67 -19.00 9.37
N ILE A 109 5.57 -19.58 9.83
CA ILE A 109 5.13 -20.93 9.47
C ILE A 109 3.90 -20.78 8.58
N LEU A 110 3.89 -21.49 7.45
CA LEU A 110 2.74 -21.61 6.58
C LEU A 110 2.07 -22.97 6.81
N SER A 111 0.86 -22.98 7.32
CA SER A 111 0.00 -24.18 7.38
C SER A 111 -0.75 -24.29 6.05
N ILE A 112 -0.39 -25.31 5.26
CA ILE A 112 -0.89 -25.47 3.88
C ILE A 112 -2.32 -26.00 3.91
N GLU A 113 -3.23 -25.29 3.25
CA GLU A 113 -4.62 -25.72 3.06
C GLU A 113 -4.80 -26.33 1.67
N GLU A 114 -4.17 -25.75 0.65
CA GLU A 114 -4.24 -26.27 -0.71
C GLU A 114 -3.03 -25.89 -1.57
N THR A 115 -2.82 -26.65 -2.64
CA THR A 115 -1.89 -26.34 -3.73
C THR A 115 -2.64 -26.45 -5.06
N TYR A 116 -2.50 -25.45 -5.93
CA TYR A 116 -3.27 -25.38 -7.16
C TYR A 116 -2.49 -24.69 -8.29
N SER A 117 -2.86 -24.99 -9.52
CA SER A 117 -2.37 -24.25 -10.70
C SER A 117 -3.26 -23.05 -10.97
N PHE A 118 -2.73 -22.01 -11.60
CA PHE A 118 -3.48 -20.81 -11.95
C PHE A 118 -3.21 -20.37 -13.38
N ASP A 119 -4.19 -19.70 -13.96
CA ASP A 119 -4.10 -19.11 -15.29
C ASP A 119 -3.48 -17.70 -15.18
N LYS A 120 -2.21 -17.58 -15.61
CA LYS A 120 -1.46 -16.32 -15.56
C LYS A 120 -2.07 -15.25 -16.46
N GLU A 121 -2.53 -15.60 -17.67
CA GLU A 121 -3.12 -14.64 -18.60
C GLU A 121 -4.44 -14.10 -18.06
N LYS A 122 -5.31 -14.99 -17.55
CA LYS A 122 -6.54 -14.59 -16.89
C LYS A 122 -6.27 -13.69 -15.69
N THR A 123 -5.24 -14.03 -14.89
CA THR A 123 -4.84 -13.25 -13.72
C THR A 123 -4.38 -11.86 -14.11
N VAL A 124 -3.43 -11.70 -15.05
CA VAL A 124 -2.94 -10.37 -15.44
C VAL A 124 -4.03 -9.53 -16.10
N LYS A 125 -4.89 -10.14 -16.93
CA LYS A 125 -6.02 -9.45 -17.53
C LYS A 125 -7.04 -8.99 -16.48
N GLY A 126 -7.32 -9.84 -15.49
CA GLY A 126 -8.22 -9.51 -14.40
C GLY A 126 -7.70 -8.43 -13.47
N VAL A 127 -6.41 -8.44 -13.13
CA VAL A 127 -5.80 -7.47 -12.20
C VAL A 127 -5.42 -6.16 -12.87
N PHE A 128 -4.74 -6.22 -14.03
CA PHE A 128 -4.15 -5.05 -14.67
C PHE A 128 -4.93 -4.54 -15.90
N GLY A 129 -5.93 -5.31 -16.37
CA GLY A 129 -6.69 -4.97 -17.59
C GLY A 129 -5.88 -5.13 -18.88
N THR A 130 -4.66 -5.65 -18.82
CA THR A 130 -3.76 -5.82 -19.97
C THR A 130 -2.91 -7.09 -19.83
N THR A 131 -2.40 -7.60 -20.96
CA THR A 131 -1.43 -8.70 -21.02
C THR A 131 -0.06 -8.22 -21.52
N ASP A 132 0.14 -6.91 -21.70
CA ASP A 132 1.38 -6.33 -22.20
C ASP A 132 2.53 -6.55 -21.22
N MET A 133 3.57 -7.29 -21.66
CA MET A 133 4.76 -7.59 -20.88
C MET A 133 5.60 -6.35 -20.49
N LYS A 134 5.36 -5.20 -21.11
CA LYS A 134 5.99 -3.92 -20.71
C LYS A 134 5.41 -3.38 -19.41
N HIS A 135 4.23 -3.84 -19.02
CA HIS A 135 3.63 -3.51 -17.74
C HIS A 135 4.35 -4.29 -16.62
N PRO A 136 4.94 -3.63 -15.59
CA PRO A 136 5.78 -4.32 -14.60
C PRO A 136 5.02 -5.38 -13.80
N GLY A 137 3.75 -5.14 -13.47
CA GLY A 137 2.89 -6.10 -12.79
C GLY A 137 2.58 -7.33 -13.65
N VAL A 138 2.37 -7.15 -14.96
CA VAL A 138 2.18 -8.26 -15.91
C VAL A 138 3.45 -9.09 -15.99
N ALA A 139 4.60 -8.45 -16.23
CA ALA A 139 5.88 -9.14 -16.30
C ALA A 139 6.17 -9.98 -15.04
N ARG A 140 5.83 -9.45 -13.87
CA ARG A 140 5.97 -10.14 -12.59
C ARG A 140 5.10 -11.40 -12.51
N ILE A 141 3.79 -11.31 -12.78
CA ILE A 141 2.89 -12.47 -12.71
C ILE A 141 3.28 -13.54 -13.75
N MET A 142 3.65 -13.12 -14.96
CA MET A 142 4.09 -14.05 -16.02
C MET A 142 5.39 -14.78 -15.66
N ALA A 143 6.27 -14.16 -14.86
CA ALA A 143 7.52 -14.77 -14.38
C ALA A 143 7.31 -15.71 -13.17
N MET A 144 6.17 -15.71 -12.52
CA MET A 144 5.87 -16.61 -11.40
C MET A 144 5.93 -18.08 -11.84
N LYS A 145 6.17 -18.96 -10.88
CA LYS A 145 6.03 -20.41 -11.06
C LYS A 145 4.57 -20.79 -11.26
N ASN A 146 4.31 -22.05 -11.65
CA ASN A 146 2.97 -22.43 -12.09
C ASN A 146 2.04 -22.95 -10.99
N ILE A 147 2.59 -23.27 -9.82
CA ILE A 147 1.80 -23.77 -8.69
C ILE A 147 1.74 -22.68 -7.62
N LEU A 148 0.55 -22.41 -7.13
CA LEU A 148 0.31 -21.55 -5.98
C LEU A 148 -0.02 -22.40 -4.75
N VAL A 149 0.33 -21.85 -3.59
CA VAL A 149 0.08 -22.45 -2.28
C VAL A 149 -0.80 -21.51 -1.47
N GLY A 150 -1.99 -21.95 -1.13
CA GLY A 150 -2.92 -21.29 -0.24
C GLY A 150 -2.82 -21.87 1.18
N GLY A 151 -2.99 -20.99 2.18
CA GLY A 151 -2.99 -21.43 3.57
C GLY A 151 -2.69 -20.30 4.55
N LYS A 152 -2.84 -20.60 5.83
CA LYS A 152 -2.68 -19.61 6.91
C LYS A 152 -1.23 -19.51 7.36
N ILE A 153 -0.84 -18.31 7.78
CA ILE A 153 0.49 -18.07 8.33
C ILE A 153 0.47 -17.95 9.86
N ASP A 154 1.53 -18.37 10.52
CA ASP A 154 1.87 -18.02 11.90
C ASP A 154 3.23 -17.31 11.91
N PHE A 155 3.24 -16.03 12.26
CA PHE A 155 4.44 -15.19 12.25
C PHE A 155 5.19 -15.31 13.57
N ILE A 156 6.44 -15.81 13.53
CA ILE A 156 7.19 -16.21 14.72
C ILE A 156 8.38 -15.30 15.07
N LYS A 157 8.91 -14.56 14.10
CA LYS A 157 10.07 -13.71 14.33
C LYS A 157 10.03 -12.43 13.49
N ARG A 158 10.17 -11.28 14.13
CA ARG A 158 10.31 -10.01 13.43
C ARG A 158 11.71 -9.84 12.84
N PRO A 159 11.82 -9.23 11.65
CA PRO A 159 13.10 -8.79 11.12
C PRO A 159 13.80 -7.83 12.09
N GLN A 160 15.13 -7.73 11.97
CA GLN A 160 15.91 -6.82 12.80
C GLN A 160 15.50 -5.36 12.57
N GLU A 161 15.55 -4.56 13.63
CA GLU A 161 15.33 -3.13 13.56
C GLU A 161 16.36 -2.45 12.65
N SER A 162 15.89 -1.48 11.87
CA SER A 162 16.73 -0.62 11.03
C SER A 162 16.28 0.82 11.16
N MET A 163 17.04 1.75 10.59
CA MET A 163 16.70 3.17 10.59
C MET A 163 15.30 3.44 10.03
N ILE A 164 14.83 2.65 9.06
CA ILE A 164 13.51 2.81 8.45
C ILE A 164 12.45 2.03 9.22
N ARG A 165 12.77 0.80 9.67
CA ARG A 165 11.80 -0.04 10.36
C ARG A 165 11.28 0.54 11.67
N LYS A 166 12.04 1.44 12.32
CA LYS A 166 11.56 2.20 13.50
C LYS A 166 10.29 3.03 13.23
N TYR A 167 10.01 3.37 11.96
CA TYR A 167 8.78 4.07 11.56
C TYR A 167 7.64 3.14 11.17
N ARG A 168 7.90 1.84 11.06
CA ARG A 168 6.83 0.88 10.79
C ARG A 168 5.86 0.86 11.98
N LYS A 169 4.59 1.09 11.68
CA LYS A 169 3.52 0.99 12.67
C LYS A 169 2.56 -0.11 12.27
N THR A 170 2.02 -0.82 13.25
CA THR A 170 0.91 -1.76 13.04
C THR A 170 -0.42 -1.04 13.12
N PRO A 171 -1.51 -1.60 12.58
CA PRO A 171 -2.86 -1.07 12.76
C PRO A 171 -3.27 -0.88 14.22
N THR A 172 -2.87 -1.77 15.11
CA THR A 172 -3.12 -1.63 16.55
C THR A 172 -2.44 -0.38 17.10
N GLN A 173 -1.16 -0.18 16.79
CA GLN A 173 -0.41 0.99 17.25
C GLN A 173 -0.98 2.31 16.75
N THR A 174 -1.34 2.38 15.44
CA THR A 174 -1.91 3.62 14.88
C THR A 174 -3.28 3.93 15.47
N ARG A 175 -4.13 2.92 15.66
CA ARG A 175 -5.45 3.09 16.29
C ARG A 175 -5.33 3.60 17.73
N GLU A 176 -4.41 3.04 18.51
CA GLU A 176 -4.11 3.53 19.85
C GLU A 176 -3.58 4.97 19.86
N GLU A 177 -2.67 5.29 18.92
CA GLU A 177 -2.13 6.63 18.77
C GLU A 177 -3.23 7.65 18.42
N PHE A 178 -4.08 7.34 17.45
CA PHE A 178 -5.19 8.21 17.03
C PHE A 178 -6.21 8.42 18.16
N GLN A 179 -6.52 7.37 18.91
CA GLN A 179 -7.41 7.45 20.08
C GLN A 179 -6.81 8.31 21.20
N LYS A 180 -5.52 8.13 21.52
CA LYS A 180 -4.80 8.96 22.51
C LYS A 180 -4.74 10.43 22.10
N ALA A 181 -4.62 10.70 20.79
CA ALA A 181 -4.66 12.05 20.23
C ALA A 181 -6.08 12.66 20.20
N GLY A 182 -7.12 11.86 20.47
CA GLY A 182 -8.51 12.29 20.41
C GLY A 182 -9.04 12.46 18.98
N TRP A 183 -8.37 11.88 17.98
CA TRP A 183 -8.78 11.99 16.59
C TRP A 183 -9.94 11.07 16.26
N LYS A 184 -10.94 11.61 15.58
CA LYS A 184 -12.13 10.89 15.09
C LYS A 184 -12.15 10.79 13.57
N THR A 185 -11.57 11.77 12.88
CA THR A 185 -11.47 11.83 11.43
C THR A 185 -10.01 11.93 11.03
N ILE A 186 -9.51 10.90 10.36
CA ILE A 186 -8.11 10.79 9.97
C ILE A 186 -8.02 10.64 8.45
N VAL A 187 -7.23 11.49 7.82
CA VAL A 187 -6.92 11.37 6.42
C VAL A 187 -5.57 10.70 6.21
N ALA A 188 -5.54 9.63 5.44
CA ALA A 188 -4.30 8.97 5.03
C ALA A 188 -3.74 9.61 3.76
N PHE A 189 -2.44 9.81 3.74
CA PHE A 189 -1.68 10.19 2.55
C PHE A 189 -0.62 9.15 2.24
N GLN A 190 -0.78 8.48 1.09
CA GLN A 190 0.19 7.53 0.58
C GLN A 190 1.15 8.20 -0.39
N THR A 191 2.41 7.81 -0.32
CA THR A 191 3.43 8.31 -1.23
C THR A 191 4.57 7.31 -1.41
N ARG A 192 5.34 7.47 -2.48
CA ARG A 192 6.63 6.80 -2.72
C ARG A 192 7.73 7.80 -3.09
N ASN A 193 7.44 9.10 -2.96
CA ASN A 193 8.34 10.17 -3.30
C ASN A 193 8.56 11.09 -2.09
N PRO A 194 9.66 11.82 -2.02
CA PRO A 194 9.81 12.95 -1.10
C PRO A 194 8.68 13.96 -1.28
N PRO A 195 8.31 14.70 -0.23
CA PRO A 195 7.30 15.73 -0.35
C PRO A 195 7.76 16.86 -1.28
N HIS A 196 6.81 17.45 -1.97
CA HIS A 196 6.91 18.73 -2.64
C HIS A 196 5.66 19.54 -2.32
N VAL A 197 5.67 20.83 -2.65
CA VAL A 197 4.60 21.74 -2.21
C VAL A 197 3.19 21.27 -2.62
N ALA A 198 3.02 20.63 -3.79
CA ALA A 198 1.72 20.09 -4.17
C ALA A 198 1.26 18.97 -3.21
N HIS A 199 2.16 18.10 -2.73
CA HIS A 199 1.82 17.12 -1.69
C HIS A 199 1.42 17.79 -0.38
N GLU A 200 2.17 18.80 0.04
CA GLU A 200 1.88 19.59 1.23
C GLU A 200 0.49 20.25 1.14
N MET A 201 0.16 20.83 -0.03
CA MET A 201 -1.16 21.44 -0.28
C MET A 201 -2.31 20.44 -0.16
N LEU A 202 -2.18 19.25 -0.76
CA LEU A 202 -3.17 18.17 -0.63
C LEU A 202 -3.39 17.79 0.84
N GLN A 203 -2.31 17.60 1.58
CA GLN A 203 -2.31 17.21 2.98
C GLN A 203 -2.93 18.31 3.86
N LYS A 204 -2.46 19.54 3.74
CA LYS A 204 -2.95 20.68 4.54
C LYS A 204 -4.41 21.00 4.23
N THR A 205 -4.82 20.98 2.96
CA THR A 205 -6.23 21.19 2.59
C THR A 205 -7.12 20.12 3.22
N SER A 206 -6.71 18.85 3.20
CA SER A 206 -7.44 17.78 3.86
C SER A 206 -7.50 17.99 5.38
N LEU A 207 -6.39 18.41 5.99
CA LEU A 207 -6.27 18.62 7.43
C LEU A 207 -7.11 19.79 7.95
N THR A 208 -7.52 20.75 7.10
CA THR A 208 -8.41 21.84 7.51
C THR A 208 -9.77 21.34 8.00
N THR A 209 -10.22 20.16 7.56
CA THR A 209 -11.53 19.59 7.87
C THR A 209 -11.48 18.24 8.58
N ARG A 210 -10.29 17.77 8.95
CA ARG A 210 -10.07 16.49 9.63
C ARG A 210 -9.22 16.67 10.88
N ASP A 211 -9.34 15.74 11.82
CA ASP A 211 -8.61 15.84 13.10
C ASP A 211 -7.14 15.53 12.95
N GLY A 212 -6.79 14.55 12.12
CA GLY A 212 -5.42 14.09 11.94
C GLY A 212 -5.06 13.71 10.51
N LEU A 213 -3.77 13.77 10.23
CA LEU A 213 -3.15 13.31 9.00
C LEU A 213 -2.21 12.13 9.32
N PHE A 214 -2.40 11.02 8.63
CA PHE A 214 -1.48 9.89 8.64
C PHE A 214 -0.67 9.85 7.35
N VAL A 215 0.58 10.29 7.41
CA VAL A 215 1.53 10.19 6.31
C VAL A 215 2.12 8.78 6.31
N ASN A 216 1.88 8.03 5.23
CA ASN A 216 2.20 6.61 5.16
C ASN A 216 2.98 6.25 3.89
N PRO A 217 4.31 6.56 3.87
CA PRO A 217 5.17 6.23 2.74
C PRO A 217 5.30 4.73 2.52
N LEU A 218 5.28 4.32 1.25
CA LEU A 218 5.60 2.96 0.83
C LEU A 218 7.12 2.75 0.82
N ILE A 219 7.54 1.71 1.49
CA ILE A 219 8.93 1.25 1.61
C ILE A 219 9.05 -0.11 0.93
N GLY A 220 10.07 -0.27 0.11
CA GLY A 220 10.33 -1.52 -0.59
C GLY A 220 10.83 -1.30 -2.02
N LYS A 221 10.79 -2.36 -2.81
CA LYS A 221 11.31 -2.33 -4.18
C LYS A 221 10.61 -1.28 -5.04
N LYS A 222 11.40 -0.42 -5.63
CA LYS A 222 10.97 0.65 -6.54
C LYS A 222 11.69 0.51 -7.89
N LYS A 223 11.20 1.22 -8.88
CA LYS A 223 11.86 1.26 -10.18
C LYS A 223 13.18 2.04 -10.10
N SER A 224 14.10 1.72 -11.01
CA SER A 224 15.37 2.46 -11.13
C SER A 224 15.13 3.96 -11.26
N GLY A 225 15.93 4.75 -10.55
CA GLY A 225 15.85 6.22 -10.51
C GLY A 225 14.84 6.79 -9.50
N ASP A 226 14.13 5.97 -8.73
CA ASP A 226 13.34 6.46 -7.61
C ASP A 226 14.22 6.82 -6.42
N PHE A 227 13.71 7.69 -5.54
CA PHE A 227 14.42 8.11 -4.33
C PHE A 227 14.58 6.96 -3.34
N VAL A 228 15.70 6.94 -2.61
CA VAL A 228 15.92 5.97 -1.53
C VAL A 228 14.98 6.23 -0.35
N ASP A 229 14.62 5.16 0.35
CA ASP A 229 13.60 5.20 1.39
C ASP A 229 13.96 6.11 2.56
N GLU A 230 15.23 6.12 2.98
CA GLU A 230 15.74 6.98 4.05
C GLU A 230 15.54 8.47 3.75
N VAL A 231 15.74 8.88 2.51
CA VAL A 231 15.54 10.29 2.09
C VAL A 231 14.06 10.64 2.16
N ILE A 232 13.18 9.76 1.70
CA ILE A 232 11.73 9.99 1.75
C ILE A 232 11.28 10.20 3.19
N VAL A 233 11.66 9.30 4.10
CA VAL A 233 11.28 9.37 5.51
C VAL A 233 11.82 10.63 6.18
N LYS A 234 13.11 10.96 6.00
CA LYS A 234 13.72 12.17 6.55
C LYS A 234 13.06 13.45 6.05
N CYS A 235 12.69 13.50 4.76
CA CYS A 235 11.98 14.66 4.22
C CYS A 235 10.58 14.83 4.87
N TYR A 236 9.86 13.73 5.12
CA TYR A 236 8.57 13.81 5.82
C TYR A 236 8.71 14.12 7.31
N GLU A 237 9.76 13.65 7.99
CA GLU A 237 10.06 14.07 9.35
C GLU A 237 10.24 15.59 9.42
N ALA A 238 11.15 16.14 8.58
CA ALA A 238 11.41 17.57 8.54
C ALA A 238 10.15 18.38 8.17
N LEU A 239 9.36 17.90 7.20
CA LEU A 239 8.12 18.57 6.82
C LEU A 239 7.13 18.62 8.00
N ILE A 240 6.94 17.50 8.70
CA ILE A 240 6.01 17.41 9.83
C ILE A 240 6.51 18.28 11.00
N GLU A 241 7.80 18.22 11.31
CA GLU A 241 8.38 18.96 12.43
C GLU A 241 8.28 20.48 12.26
N HIS A 242 8.54 20.98 11.05
CA HIS A 242 8.69 22.42 10.81
C HIS A 242 7.46 23.10 10.20
N TYR A 243 6.59 22.36 9.51
CA TYR A 243 5.51 22.93 8.71
C TYR A 243 4.10 22.50 9.10
N TYR A 244 3.95 21.59 10.08
CA TYR A 244 2.64 21.14 10.54
C TYR A 244 2.39 21.49 12.00
N PRO A 245 1.11 21.70 12.38
CA PRO A 245 0.77 21.88 13.79
C PRO A 245 1.14 20.63 14.59
N LYS A 246 1.68 20.83 15.79
CA LYS A 246 1.97 19.74 16.72
C LYS A 246 0.73 18.91 16.98
N ASN A 247 0.89 17.60 17.10
CA ASN A 247 -0.18 16.64 17.41
C ASN A 247 -1.32 16.57 16.36
N ARG A 248 -1.06 16.95 15.10
CA ARG A 248 -2.03 16.82 14.00
C ARG A 248 -1.55 15.87 12.89
N CYS A 249 -0.32 15.38 12.97
CA CYS A 249 0.27 14.49 11.98
C CYS A 249 0.93 13.30 12.66
N SER A 250 0.76 12.13 12.05
CA SER A 250 1.46 10.88 12.37
C SER A 250 2.22 10.40 11.14
N LEU A 251 3.45 9.95 11.32
CA LEU A 251 4.27 9.31 10.30
C LEU A 251 4.40 7.82 10.61
N GLY A 252 4.09 6.98 9.63
CA GLY A 252 4.31 5.54 9.74
C GLY A 252 4.56 4.94 8.37
N THR A 253 5.58 4.09 8.23
CA THR A 253 5.93 3.46 6.95
C THR A 253 5.13 2.19 6.72
N LEU A 254 4.83 1.90 5.45
CA LEU A 254 4.24 0.65 4.98
C LEU A 254 5.23 -0.09 4.09
N HIS A 255 5.69 -1.24 4.56
CA HIS A 255 6.60 -2.10 3.80
C HIS A 255 5.76 -3.00 2.89
N THR A 256 5.72 -2.68 1.62
CA THR A 256 5.02 -3.45 0.57
C THR A 256 5.52 -3.05 -0.80
N GLU A 257 5.39 -3.95 -1.75
CA GLU A 257 5.71 -3.69 -3.15
C GLU A 257 4.57 -2.94 -3.85
N MET A 258 4.93 -2.03 -4.76
CA MET A 258 3.99 -1.45 -5.71
C MET A 258 3.62 -2.48 -6.79
N ARG A 259 2.32 -2.71 -6.98
CA ARG A 259 1.80 -3.64 -8.00
C ARG A 259 1.59 -2.96 -9.34
N TYR A 260 1.45 -1.63 -9.35
CA TYR A 260 1.13 -0.80 -10.52
C TYR A 260 -0.23 -1.14 -11.14
N ALA A 261 -1.17 -1.67 -10.33
CA ALA A 261 -2.50 -2.08 -10.78
C ALA A 261 -3.52 -0.93 -10.87
N GLY A 262 -3.06 0.32 -10.78
CA GLY A 262 -3.88 1.51 -10.95
C GLY A 262 -5.14 1.50 -10.09
N PRO A 263 -6.35 1.47 -10.71
CA PRO A 263 -7.62 1.51 -9.98
C PRO A 263 -7.74 0.42 -8.91
N LYS A 264 -7.42 -0.82 -9.25
CA LYS A 264 -7.51 -1.95 -8.30
C LYS A 264 -6.54 -1.81 -7.13
N GLU A 265 -5.35 -1.28 -7.37
CA GLU A 265 -4.41 -1.01 -6.29
C GLU A 265 -4.85 0.17 -5.42
N ALA A 266 -5.58 1.15 -5.96
CA ALA A 266 -6.15 2.24 -5.17
C ALA A 266 -7.15 1.73 -4.12
N ILE A 267 -7.99 0.76 -4.47
CA ILE A 267 -8.90 0.08 -3.52
C ILE A 267 -8.09 -0.67 -2.45
N HIS A 268 -7.08 -1.43 -2.84
CA HIS A 268 -6.19 -2.14 -1.91
C HIS A 268 -5.50 -1.18 -0.95
N HIS A 269 -5.04 -0.04 -1.44
CA HIS A 269 -4.48 1.05 -0.62
C HIS A 269 -5.50 1.63 0.35
N GLY A 270 -6.76 1.76 -0.05
CA GLY A 270 -7.87 2.15 0.81
C GLY A 270 -8.09 1.16 1.95
N ILE A 271 -8.17 -0.14 1.64
CA ILE A 271 -8.35 -1.22 2.61
C ILE A 271 -7.25 -1.19 3.68
N MET A 272 -5.99 -1.08 3.28
CA MET A 272 -4.89 -1.00 4.24
C MET A 272 -5.03 0.21 5.19
N ARG A 273 -5.40 1.38 4.66
CA ARG A 273 -5.56 2.60 5.50
C ARG A 273 -6.80 2.52 6.38
N GLN A 274 -7.85 1.88 5.92
CA GLN A 274 -9.01 1.52 6.76
C GLN A 274 -8.57 0.65 7.94
N ASN A 275 -7.72 -0.35 7.70
CA ASN A 275 -7.17 -1.20 8.76
C ASN A 275 -6.33 -0.41 9.76
N TYR A 276 -5.52 0.54 9.31
CA TYR A 276 -4.81 1.49 10.19
C TYR A 276 -5.74 2.40 11.01
N GLY A 277 -7.04 2.45 10.72
CA GLY A 277 -8.02 3.26 11.44
C GLY A 277 -8.32 4.60 10.78
N CYS A 278 -7.77 4.85 9.58
CA CYS A 278 -8.06 6.07 8.83
C CYS A 278 -9.50 6.06 8.31
N THR A 279 -10.17 7.20 8.41
CA THR A 279 -11.53 7.39 7.91
C THR A 279 -11.57 7.91 6.47
N HIS A 280 -10.47 8.50 6.02
CA HIS A 280 -10.33 9.05 4.67
C HIS A 280 -8.97 8.72 4.08
N ILE A 281 -8.91 8.71 2.75
CA ILE A 281 -7.66 8.55 1.99
C ILE A 281 -7.63 9.53 0.81
N ILE A 282 -6.48 10.18 0.61
CA ILE A 282 -6.26 11.02 -0.58
C ILE A 282 -5.96 10.12 -1.77
N ILE A 283 -6.78 10.22 -2.82
CA ILE A 283 -6.56 9.55 -4.10
C ILE A 283 -6.25 10.63 -5.16
N GLY A 284 -5.00 10.71 -5.52
CA GLY A 284 -4.53 11.62 -6.55
C GLY A 284 -4.89 11.16 -7.96
N ARG A 285 -4.61 12.04 -8.92
CA ARG A 285 -4.63 11.67 -10.34
C ARG A 285 -3.59 10.56 -10.58
N ASP A 286 -3.93 9.59 -11.42
CA ASP A 286 -3.03 8.47 -11.79
C ASP A 286 -2.47 7.68 -10.58
N HIS A 287 -3.31 7.52 -9.54
CA HIS A 287 -2.93 6.82 -8.32
C HIS A 287 -2.59 5.35 -8.62
N ALA A 288 -1.38 4.94 -8.20
CA ALA A 288 -0.82 3.60 -8.43
C ALA A 288 -0.75 3.15 -9.90
N GLY A 289 -0.88 4.08 -10.83
CA GLY A 289 -0.71 3.81 -12.26
C GLY A 289 0.75 3.74 -12.69
N VAL A 290 0.94 3.28 -13.92
CA VAL A 290 2.23 3.28 -14.61
C VAL A 290 2.02 3.59 -16.09
N SER A 291 2.85 4.44 -16.66
CA SER A 291 2.73 4.88 -18.05
C SER A 291 1.29 5.34 -18.38
N ASN A 292 0.74 4.92 -19.51
CA ASN A 292 -0.62 5.29 -19.95
C ASN A 292 -1.58 4.08 -19.97
N TYR A 293 -1.36 3.09 -19.09
CA TYR A 293 -2.22 1.90 -19.06
C TYR A 293 -3.62 2.17 -18.50
N TYR A 294 -3.78 3.23 -17.70
CA TYR A 294 -5.05 3.57 -17.05
C TYR A 294 -5.45 5.00 -17.38
N ASP A 295 -6.76 5.26 -17.44
CA ASP A 295 -7.29 6.63 -17.45
C ASP A 295 -6.81 7.37 -16.20
N PRO A 296 -6.38 8.64 -16.31
CA PRO A 296 -5.84 9.41 -15.18
C PRO A 296 -6.75 9.48 -13.95
N PHE A 297 -8.05 9.34 -14.12
CA PHE A 297 -9.03 9.37 -13.05
C PHE A 297 -9.68 8.03 -12.75
N ALA A 298 -9.24 6.94 -13.39
CA ALA A 298 -9.78 5.60 -13.16
C ALA A 298 -9.68 5.16 -11.70
N ALA A 299 -8.57 5.51 -11.02
CA ALA A 299 -8.37 5.22 -9.60
C ALA A 299 -9.34 5.99 -8.67
N GLN A 300 -9.94 7.08 -9.13
CA GLN A 300 -10.98 7.80 -8.39
C GLN A 300 -12.35 7.17 -8.65
N LYS A 301 -12.67 6.85 -9.91
CA LYS A 301 -13.96 6.31 -10.32
C LYS A 301 -14.25 4.92 -9.74
N ILE A 302 -13.23 4.08 -9.58
CA ILE A 302 -13.41 2.71 -9.10
C ILE A 302 -14.01 2.62 -7.69
N PHE A 303 -13.88 3.66 -6.86
CA PHE A 303 -14.48 3.66 -5.52
C PHE A 303 -16.00 3.59 -5.55
N ASP A 304 -16.65 4.01 -6.64
CA ASP A 304 -18.10 3.90 -6.83
C ASP A 304 -18.57 2.44 -6.90
N ASP A 305 -17.68 1.51 -7.31
CA ASP A 305 -17.96 0.06 -7.38
C ASP A 305 -17.81 -0.63 -6.00
N TYR A 306 -17.28 0.08 -5.00
CA TYR A 306 -17.01 -0.45 -3.65
C TYR A 306 -17.62 0.44 -2.55
N PRO A 307 -18.95 0.66 -2.55
CA PRO A 307 -19.61 1.54 -1.58
C PRO A 307 -19.62 0.98 -0.14
N ASP A 308 -19.27 -0.28 0.03
CA ASP A 308 -19.17 -1.00 1.30
C ASP A 308 -17.82 -0.83 2.00
N LEU A 309 -16.87 -0.09 1.44
CA LEU A 309 -15.66 0.33 2.14
C LEU A 309 -15.99 1.42 3.17
N GLU A 310 -15.49 1.27 4.40
CA GLU A 310 -15.68 2.29 5.45
C GLU A 310 -14.68 3.46 5.37
N ILE A 311 -13.77 3.45 4.40
CA ILE A 311 -12.86 4.56 4.14
C ILE A 311 -13.38 5.42 2.98
N THR A 312 -13.45 6.72 3.20
CA THR A 312 -13.94 7.67 2.19
C THR A 312 -12.77 8.23 1.39
N PRO A 313 -12.76 8.10 0.05
CA PRO A 313 -11.73 8.73 -0.76
C PRO A 313 -11.93 10.25 -0.82
N ILE A 314 -10.84 11.00 -0.83
CA ILE A 314 -10.82 12.44 -1.10
C ILE A 314 -10.13 12.65 -2.44
N PHE A 315 -10.85 13.24 -3.38
CA PHE A 315 -10.37 13.49 -4.73
C PHE A 315 -9.97 14.94 -4.89
N PHE A 316 -8.73 15.16 -5.28
CA PHE A 316 -8.22 16.47 -5.58
C PHE A 316 -7.94 16.63 -7.09
N PRO A 317 -8.21 17.80 -7.66
CA PRO A 317 -7.65 18.18 -8.95
C PRO A 317 -6.13 18.39 -8.82
N GLU A 318 -5.45 18.52 -9.95
CA GLU A 318 -4.03 18.82 -9.97
C GLU A 318 -3.77 20.23 -9.41
N PHE A 319 -2.81 20.33 -8.48
CA PHE A 319 -2.34 21.61 -7.95
C PHE A 319 -1.16 22.13 -8.78
N PHE A 320 -1.16 23.43 -9.01
CA PHE A 320 -0.09 24.15 -9.72
C PHE A 320 0.19 25.51 -9.04
N TYR A 321 1.34 26.06 -9.29
CA TYR A 321 1.65 27.44 -8.91
C TYR A 321 1.09 28.39 -9.98
N CYS A 322 0.27 29.33 -9.57
CA CYS A 322 -0.24 30.37 -10.48
C CYS A 322 0.59 31.64 -10.34
N LYS A 323 1.28 32.06 -11.42
CA LYS A 323 2.13 33.27 -11.47
C LYS A 323 1.37 34.57 -11.27
N LYS A 324 0.06 34.59 -11.56
CA LYS A 324 -0.81 35.76 -11.35
C LYS A 324 -1.42 35.79 -9.94
N CYS A 325 -1.79 34.63 -9.38
CA CYS A 325 -2.23 34.54 -7.99
C CYS A 325 -1.06 34.65 -6.99
N LEU A 326 0.16 34.39 -7.44
CA LEU A 326 1.37 34.25 -6.61
C LEU A 326 1.19 33.19 -5.50
N ASN A 327 0.47 32.12 -5.82
CA ASN A 327 0.11 31.09 -4.84
C ASN A 327 -0.17 29.73 -5.52
N PHE A 328 -0.12 28.66 -4.69
CA PHE A 328 -0.60 27.35 -5.09
C PHE A 328 -2.11 27.29 -5.13
N THR A 329 -2.63 26.71 -6.20
CA THR A 329 -4.06 26.67 -6.49
C THR A 329 -4.37 25.49 -7.43
N ASN A 330 -5.62 25.35 -7.84
CA ASN A 330 -6.06 24.37 -8.83
C ASN A 330 -7.09 24.99 -9.77
N ASP A 331 -7.48 24.27 -10.80
CA ASP A 331 -8.39 24.73 -11.84
C ASP A 331 -9.82 25.00 -11.38
N ARG A 332 -10.23 24.50 -10.19
CA ARG A 332 -11.57 24.78 -9.63
C ARG A 332 -11.67 26.13 -8.94
N VAL A 333 -10.54 26.72 -8.55
CA VAL A 333 -10.52 27.98 -7.77
C VAL A 333 -9.66 29.07 -8.37
N CYS A 334 -8.81 28.77 -9.35
CA CYS A 334 -7.97 29.75 -10.04
C CYS A 334 -8.68 30.30 -11.30
N PRO A 335 -8.90 31.61 -11.40
CA PRO A 335 -9.54 32.21 -12.57
C PRO A 335 -8.61 32.42 -13.77
N HIS A 336 -7.29 32.13 -13.63
CA HIS A 336 -6.30 32.42 -14.64
C HIS A 336 -6.10 31.25 -15.62
N ASP A 337 -5.73 31.59 -16.84
CA ASP A 337 -5.47 30.64 -17.92
C ASP A 337 -4.21 29.80 -17.70
N VAL A 338 -4.03 28.77 -18.54
CA VAL A 338 -2.95 27.80 -18.45
C VAL A 338 -1.54 28.40 -18.61
N THR A 339 -1.42 29.56 -19.28
CA THR A 339 -0.12 30.24 -19.51
C THR A 339 0.46 30.80 -18.21
N SER A 340 -0.40 31.05 -17.22
CA SER A 340 -0.04 31.51 -15.89
C SER A 340 0.36 30.38 -14.93
N ARG A 341 0.27 29.10 -15.36
CA ARG A 341 0.45 27.93 -14.51
C ARG A 341 1.88 27.40 -14.58
N GLU A 342 2.44 27.09 -13.45
CA GLU A 342 3.67 26.31 -13.34
C GLU A 342 3.34 24.97 -12.67
N GLN A 343 3.48 23.90 -13.44
CA GLN A 343 3.22 22.54 -12.96
C GLN A 343 4.41 22.00 -12.17
N LEU A 344 4.08 21.30 -11.09
CA LEU A 344 5.04 20.63 -10.23
C LEU A 344 4.86 19.12 -10.36
N SER A 345 5.96 18.41 -10.48
CA SER A 345 5.95 16.95 -10.48
C SER A 345 7.23 16.40 -9.85
N GLY A 346 7.12 15.22 -9.24
CA GLY A 346 8.28 14.51 -8.72
C GLY A 346 9.35 14.24 -9.80
N THR A 347 8.94 14.10 -11.07
CA THR A 347 9.87 13.95 -12.20
C THR A 347 10.64 15.23 -12.45
N LYS A 348 9.97 16.40 -12.47
CA LYS A 348 10.64 17.69 -12.64
C LYS A 348 11.64 17.93 -11.51
N LEU A 349 11.23 17.71 -10.26
CA LEU A 349 12.09 17.84 -9.09
C LEU A 349 13.34 16.95 -9.18
N ARG A 350 13.15 15.68 -9.58
CA ARG A 350 14.26 14.73 -9.73
C ARG A 350 15.25 15.18 -10.80
N ASN A 351 14.79 15.62 -11.96
CA ASN A 351 15.65 16.10 -13.03
C ASN A 351 16.46 17.31 -12.62
N MET A 352 15.83 18.29 -11.93
CA MET A 352 16.53 19.44 -11.40
C MET A 352 17.66 19.06 -10.43
N ILE A 353 17.39 18.11 -9.52
CA ILE A 353 18.40 17.62 -8.57
C ILE A 353 19.56 16.92 -9.31
N LEU A 354 19.26 16.08 -10.30
CA LEU A 354 20.27 15.38 -11.10
C LEU A 354 21.14 16.32 -11.92
N GLU A 355 20.59 17.47 -12.34
CA GLU A 355 21.29 18.54 -13.05
C GLU A 355 22.03 19.51 -12.10
N GLY A 356 22.02 19.24 -10.79
CA GLY A 356 22.64 20.12 -9.78
C GLY A 356 21.92 21.45 -9.57
N GLN A 357 20.68 21.55 -10.03
CA GLN A 357 19.85 22.75 -9.85
C GLN A 357 19.12 22.71 -8.50
N SER A 358 19.09 23.80 -7.80
CA SER A 358 18.24 23.94 -6.62
C SER A 358 16.80 24.21 -7.05
N PRO A 359 15.82 23.42 -6.56
CA PRO A 359 14.41 23.73 -6.78
C PRO A 359 14.09 25.14 -6.24
N SER A 360 13.20 25.85 -6.92
CA SER A 360 12.71 27.12 -6.40
C SER A 360 11.88 26.89 -5.13
N VAL A 361 11.74 27.92 -4.31
CA VAL A 361 10.89 27.89 -3.09
C VAL A 361 9.41 27.62 -3.41
N TYR A 362 9.03 27.60 -4.67
CA TYR A 362 7.71 27.29 -5.17
C TYR A 362 7.58 25.83 -5.70
N ILE A 363 8.57 24.98 -5.47
CA ILE A 363 8.57 23.54 -5.86
C ILE A 363 8.83 22.66 -4.61
#